data_6a757ac3fd3dea554897f1fcb489d910
#
_entry.id   6a757ac3fd3dea554897f1fcb489d910
#
_cell.length_a   1.000
_cell.length_b   1.000
_cell.length_c   1.000
_cell.angle_alpha   90.00
_cell.angle_beta   90.00
_cell.angle_gamma   90.00
#
_symmetry.space_group_name_H-M   'P 1'
#
loop_
_entity.id
_entity.type
_entity.pdbx_description
1 polymer ?
#
loop_
_entity_poly.entity_id
_entity_poly.type
_entity_poly.pdbx_seq_one_letter_code
_entity_poly.pdbx_strand_id
1 'polypeptide(L)'
;MKDFCIVIPVYKTELDCVEQISLKRLNEVIGEKNYDVYLVCPEKLETSNYFKLFENLKVKEYSPEYFKNTATYSQLCISYDFYNDYSDYKYMLIYQLDCYLFYDKIKEWCDLDFDYIGGPILSTDCGWDTVKKHQNGKYQPYVGNGGFSLRKIETFKDITNPDGELRKEYNLTDEVLSRVIYEDKYFCNDLYDFYKLYTPTWQESLWFALDMSVDIIYDNMKFEGTPMGIHSVDKNIRWWKKVIPEFGNPEVIEYCEKKHEAFFKLYYDENDSTLRMQ
;
A
#
# COMPACT_ATOMS: atom_id res chain seq x y z
N MET A 1 7.94 5.21 -23.53
CA MET A 1 7.66 4.99 -22.10
C MET A 1 6.22 4.53 -21.96
N LYS A 2 5.95 3.45 -21.24
CA LYS A 2 4.59 2.98 -20.97
C LYS A 2 3.98 3.78 -19.82
N ASP A 3 2.64 3.86 -19.74
CA ASP A 3 2.00 4.67 -18.69
C ASP A 3 2.28 4.14 -17.31
N PHE A 4 2.12 2.82 -17.08
CA PHE A 4 2.37 2.22 -15.76
C PHE A 4 2.69 0.73 -15.84
N CYS A 5 3.22 0.20 -14.74
CA CYS A 5 3.24 -1.22 -14.40
C CYS A 5 2.58 -1.45 -13.02
N ILE A 6 2.23 -2.70 -12.75
CA ILE A 6 1.75 -3.14 -11.45
C ILE A 6 2.81 -4.05 -10.85
N VAL A 7 3.17 -3.83 -9.58
CA VAL A 7 4.11 -4.68 -8.85
C VAL A 7 3.44 -5.30 -7.62
N ILE A 8 3.58 -6.61 -7.50
CA ILE A 8 3.00 -7.43 -6.45
C ILE A 8 4.15 -8.00 -5.62
N PRO A 9 4.46 -7.45 -4.44
CA PRO A 9 5.48 -8.02 -3.57
C PRO A 9 5.01 -9.34 -2.97
N VAL A 10 5.83 -10.38 -3.11
CA VAL A 10 5.56 -11.71 -2.58
C VAL A 10 6.83 -12.30 -1.96
N TYR A 11 6.68 -13.11 -0.91
CA TYR A 11 7.82 -13.62 -0.14
C TYR A 11 7.68 -15.09 0.27
N LYS A 12 6.60 -15.76 -0.11
CA LYS A 12 6.31 -17.17 0.20
C LYS A 12 5.72 -17.89 -1.01
N THR A 13 5.87 -19.19 -1.08
CA THR A 13 5.38 -20.01 -2.19
C THR A 13 3.87 -20.21 -2.14
N GLU A 14 3.32 -20.38 -0.94
CA GLU A 14 1.90 -20.68 -0.76
C GLU A 14 1.12 -19.43 -0.41
N LEU A 15 0.06 -19.16 -1.18
CA LEU A 15 -0.86 -18.07 -0.91
C LEU A 15 -1.88 -18.50 0.15
N ASP A 16 -2.13 -17.65 1.13
CA ASP A 16 -3.26 -17.81 2.03
C ASP A 16 -4.61 -17.47 1.34
N CYS A 17 -5.71 -17.70 2.03
CA CYS A 17 -7.04 -17.49 1.43
C CYS A 17 -7.31 -16.04 1.02
N VAL A 18 -6.80 -15.05 1.75
CA VAL A 18 -6.93 -13.63 1.43
C VAL A 18 -6.11 -13.29 0.19
N GLU A 19 -4.85 -13.73 0.14
CA GLU A 19 -3.97 -13.53 -1.01
C GLU A 19 -4.51 -14.17 -2.29
N GLN A 20 -5.12 -15.35 -2.18
CA GLN A 20 -5.77 -16.00 -3.31
C GLN A 20 -6.98 -15.20 -3.82
N ILE A 21 -7.83 -14.68 -2.92
CA ILE A 21 -8.97 -13.81 -3.29
C ILE A 21 -8.44 -12.54 -3.96
N SER A 22 -7.45 -11.90 -3.36
CA SER A 22 -6.83 -10.67 -3.87
C SER A 22 -6.29 -10.85 -5.29
N LEU A 23 -5.45 -11.87 -5.52
CA LEU A 23 -4.83 -12.11 -6.82
C LEU A 23 -5.86 -12.53 -7.89
N LYS A 24 -6.82 -13.36 -7.55
CA LYS A 24 -7.93 -13.72 -8.45
C LYS A 24 -8.71 -12.47 -8.85
N ARG A 25 -9.05 -11.64 -7.86
CA ARG A 25 -9.79 -10.39 -8.11
C ARG A 25 -9.03 -9.44 -9.01
N LEU A 26 -7.73 -9.28 -8.79
CA LEU A 26 -6.89 -8.48 -9.67
C LEU A 26 -6.96 -9.02 -11.11
N ASN A 27 -6.80 -10.33 -11.31
CA ASN A 27 -6.91 -10.96 -12.62
C ASN A 27 -8.31 -10.76 -13.27
N GLU A 28 -9.39 -10.87 -12.51
CA GLU A 28 -10.76 -10.61 -13.02
C GLU A 28 -10.93 -9.18 -13.55
N VAL A 29 -10.32 -8.19 -12.88
CA VAL A 29 -10.48 -6.78 -13.23
C VAL A 29 -9.58 -6.36 -14.38
N ILE A 30 -8.34 -6.89 -14.44
CA ILE A 30 -7.34 -6.43 -15.41
C ILE A 30 -6.73 -7.52 -16.30
N GLY A 31 -7.06 -8.80 -16.10
CA GLY A 31 -6.38 -9.92 -16.77
C GLY A 31 -6.50 -9.93 -18.29
N GLU A 32 -7.60 -9.40 -18.83
CA GLU A 32 -7.79 -9.23 -20.29
C GLU A 32 -7.09 -7.96 -20.84
N LYS A 33 -6.54 -7.13 -19.96
CA LYS A 33 -5.85 -5.90 -20.35
C LYS A 33 -4.36 -6.19 -20.57
N ASN A 34 -3.76 -5.49 -21.52
CA ASN A 34 -2.34 -5.64 -21.81
C ASN A 34 -1.48 -4.81 -20.84
N TYR A 35 -1.65 -5.06 -19.54
CA TYR A 35 -0.84 -4.44 -18.49
C TYR A 35 0.35 -5.31 -18.12
N ASP A 36 1.46 -4.68 -17.81
CA ASP A 36 2.63 -5.37 -17.29
C ASP A 36 2.49 -5.53 -15.77
N VAL A 37 2.33 -6.77 -15.31
CA VAL A 37 2.16 -7.12 -13.90
C VAL A 37 3.36 -7.96 -13.46
N TYR A 38 4.07 -7.51 -12.42
CA TYR A 38 5.28 -8.13 -11.92
C TYR A 38 5.08 -8.70 -10.52
N LEU A 39 5.44 -9.96 -10.33
CA LEU A 39 5.77 -10.48 -9.00
C LEU A 39 7.15 -9.97 -8.62
N VAL A 40 7.23 -9.24 -7.53
CA VAL A 40 8.48 -8.78 -6.90
C VAL A 40 8.78 -9.73 -5.76
N CYS A 41 9.81 -10.56 -5.89
CA CYS A 41 10.04 -11.67 -4.99
C CYS A 41 11.53 -11.88 -4.66
N PRO A 42 11.84 -12.64 -3.58
CA PRO A 42 13.21 -13.07 -3.33
C PRO A 42 13.71 -13.99 -4.43
N GLU A 43 15.00 -13.90 -4.73
CA GLU A 43 15.67 -14.79 -5.66
C GLU A 43 15.33 -16.27 -5.36
N LYS A 44 15.01 -17.01 -6.42
CA LYS A 44 14.69 -18.45 -6.39
C LYS A 44 13.40 -18.82 -5.65
N LEU A 45 12.51 -17.86 -5.40
CA LEU A 45 11.18 -18.20 -4.88
C LEU A 45 10.41 -19.02 -5.92
N GLU A 46 9.82 -20.13 -5.51
CA GLU A 46 8.90 -20.89 -6.36
C GLU A 46 7.57 -20.14 -6.49
N THR A 47 7.24 -19.71 -7.72
CA THR A 47 6.11 -18.81 -8.00
C THR A 47 4.97 -19.46 -8.79
N SER A 48 5.04 -20.77 -9.09
CA SER A 48 4.05 -21.47 -9.92
C SER A 48 2.60 -21.35 -9.42
N ASN A 49 2.40 -21.26 -8.11
CA ASN A 49 1.06 -21.10 -7.52
C ASN A 49 0.41 -19.75 -7.86
N TYR A 50 1.20 -18.70 -8.05
CA TYR A 50 0.71 -17.40 -8.50
C TYR A 50 0.25 -17.45 -9.95
N PHE A 51 1.02 -18.10 -10.84
CA PHE A 51 0.69 -18.25 -12.25
C PHE A 51 -0.58 -19.08 -12.48
N LYS A 52 -0.96 -19.98 -11.58
CA LYS A 52 -2.25 -20.69 -11.63
C LYS A 52 -3.45 -19.77 -11.48
N LEU A 53 -3.27 -18.63 -10.80
CA LEU A 53 -4.31 -17.66 -10.52
C LEU A 53 -4.29 -16.47 -11.48
N PHE A 54 -3.12 -16.17 -12.05
CA PHE A 54 -2.92 -15.09 -13.01
C PHE A 54 -1.78 -15.46 -13.98
N GLU A 55 -2.11 -15.88 -15.21
CA GLU A 55 -1.12 -16.43 -16.16
C GLU A 55 -0.11 -15.40 -16.67
N ASN A 56 -0.55 -14.15 -16.90
CA ASN A 56 0.25 -13.12 -17.57
C ASN A 56 1.16 -12.33 -16.60
N LEU A 57 1.69 -12.98 -15.56
CA LEU A 57 2.63 -12.37 -14.64
C LEU A 57 4.05 -12.39 -15.20
N LYS A 58 4.83 -11.41 -14.83
CA LYS A 58 6.29 -11.36 -14.99
C LYS A 58 6.94 -11.52 -13.62
N VAL A 59 8.19 -11.95 -13.56
CA VAL A 59 8.93 -12.09 -12.29
C VAL A 59 10.10 -11.12 -12.29
N LYS A 60 10.26 -10.41 -11.19
CA LYS A 60 11.43 -9.58 -10.89
C LYS A 60 11.97 -9.99 -9.53
N GLU A 61 13.16 -10.54 -9.52
CA GLU A 61 13.81 -11.06 -8.33
C GLU A 61 14.74 -10.01 -7.72
N TYR A 62 14.77 -9.98 -6.38
CA TYR A 62 15.70 -9.18 -5.58
C TYR A 62 16.32 -10.04 -4.47
N SER A 63 17.36 -9.52 -3.81
CA SER A 63 18.00 -10.20 -2.70
C SER A 63 16.98 -10.65 -1.63
N PRO A 64 17.04 -11.89 -1.14
CA PRO A 64 16.17 -12.39 -0.07
C PRO A 64 16.21 -11.55 1.21
N GLU A 65 17.29 -10.78 1.41
CA GLU A 65 17.42 -9.88 2.56
C GLU A 65 16.31 -8.85 2.67
N TYR A 66 15.75 -8.42 1.54
CA TYR A 66 14.64 -7.44 1.50
C TYR A 66 13.28 -8.02 1.91
N PHE A 67 13.14 -9.33 2.01
CA PHE A 67 11.84 -9.99 2.23
C PHE A 67 11.71 -10.64 3.62
N LYS A 68 12.59 -10.31 4.57
CA LYS A 68 12.57 -10.89 5.92
C LYS A 68 11.45 -10.34 6.80
N ASN A 69 11.10 -9.07 6.64
CA ASN A 69 10.05 -8.37 7.38
C ASN A 69 9.72 -7.03 6.72
N THR A 70 8.75 -6.31 7.28
CA THR A 70 8.31 -4.99 6.77
C THR A 70 9.45 -3.99 6.68
N ALA A 71 10.33 -3.91 7.67
CA ALA A 71 11.44 -2.95 7.66
C ALA A 71 12.42 -3.24 6.52
N THR A 72 12.76 -4.51 6.29
CA THR A 72 13.65 -4.88 5.17
C THR A 72 12.99 -4.68 3.81
N TYR A 73 11.67 -4.91 3.69
CA TYR A 73 10.93 -4.58 2.48
C TYR A 73 10.89 -3.06 2.24
N SER A 74 10.74 -2.27 3.28
CA SER A 74 10.85 -0.81 3.17
C SER A 74 12.23 -0.36 2.66
N GLN A 75 13.31 -1.10 3.01
CA GLN A 75 14.65 -0.82 2.45
C GLN A 75 14.69 -1.04 0.93
N LEU A 76 13.97 -2.04 0.39
CA LEU A 76 13.82 -2.18 -1.06
C LEU A 76 13.08 -0.97 -1.65
N CYS A 77 11.95 -0.58 -1.05
CA CYS A 77 11.10 0.51 -1.53
C CYS A 77 11.75 1.90 -1.44
N ILE A 78 12.81 2.09 -0.65
CA ILE A 78 13.60 3.34 -0.61
C ILE A 78 14.91 3.24 -1.41
N SER A 79 15.14 2.14 -2.12
CA SER A 79 16.33 1.96 -2.94
C SER A 79 16.15 2.56 -4.34
N TYR A 80 17.20 3.14 -4.88
CA TYR A 80 17.23 3.65 -6.25
C TYR A 80 16.98 2.54 -7.28
N ASP A 81 17.60 1.38 -7.09
CA ASP A 81 17.52 0.26 -8.01
C ASP A 81 16.09 -0.22 -8.20
N PHE A 82 15.27 -0.21 -7.13
CA PHE A 82 13.87 -0.59 -7.22
C PHE A 82 13.09 0.22 -8.25
N TYR A 83 13.24 1.54 -8.25
CA TYR A 83 12.55 2.39 -9.24
C TYR A 83 13.28 2.41 -10.60
N ASN A 84 14.59 2.31 -10.60
CA ASN A 84 15.38 2.31 -11.83
C ASN A 84 15.10 1.08 -12.70
N ASP A 85 14.81 -0.06 -12.11
CA ASP A 85 14.43 -1.30 -12.79
C ASP A 85 13.12 -1.18 -13.59
N TYR A 86 12.28 -0.20 -13.26
CA TYR A 86 11.02 0.07 -13.95
C TYR A 86 11.02 1.39 -14.74
N SER A 87 12.19 1.89 -15.15
CA SER A 87 12.34 3.18 -15.86
C SER A 87 11.63 3.24 -17.22
N ASP A 88 11.19 2.11 -17.76
CA ASP A 88 10.39 2.06 -19.00
C ASP A 88 8.93 2.52 -18.78
N TYR A 89 8.53 2.71 -17.53
CA TYR A 89 7.17 3.12 -17.13
C TYR A 89 7.19 4.51 -16.48
N LYS A 90 6.07 5.23 -16.62
CA LYS A 90 5.86 6.52 -15.93
C LYS A 90 5.47 6.32 -14.48
N TYR A 91 4.62 5.33 -14.21
CA TYR A 91 4.09 5.01 -12.89
C TYR A 91 4.28 3.54 -12.52
N MET A 92 4.30 3.30 -11.22
CA MET A 92 4.25 1.98 -10.60
C MET A 92 3.08 1.95 -9.62
N LEU A 93 2.14 1.00 -9.81
CA LEU A 93 1.15 0.65 -8.80
C LEU A 93 1.70 -0.49 -7.94
N ILE A 94 1.95 -0.23 -6.66
CA ILE A 94 2.19 -1.30 -5.68
C ILE A 94 0.84 -1.88 -5.28
N TYR A 95 0.71 -3.20 -5.35
CA TYR A 95 -0.48 -3.97 -5.01
C TYR A 95 -0.08 -5.14 -4.12
N GLN A 96 -0.18 -5.01 -2.81
CA GLN A 96 0.03 -6.10 -1.85
C GLN A 96 -1.17 -7.06 -1.86
N LEU A 97 -0.94 -8.35 -1.52
CA LEU A 97 -1.99 -9.36 -1.64
C LEU A 97 -2.99 -9.37 -0.48
N ASP A 98 -2.97 -8.38 0.39
CA ASP A 98 -4.05 -8.01 1.29
C ASP A 98 -4.88 -6.82 0.78
N CYS A 99 -4.74 -6.52 -0.52
CA CYS A 99 -5.56 -5.55 -1.25
C CYS A 99 -6.76 -6.21 -1.93
N TYR A 100 -7.75 -5.40 -2.33
CA TYR A 100 -8.84 -5.81 -3.20
C TYR A 100 -9.16 -4.68 -4.18
N LEU A 101 -9.17 -4.97 -5.48
CA LEU A 101 -9.46 -4.01 -6.54
C LEU A 101 -10.94 -4.08 -6.92
N PHE A 102 -11.70 -3.01 -6.75
CA PHE A 102 -13.12 -3.00 -7.13
C PHE A 102 -13.31 -2.81 -8.63
N TYR A 103 -12.56 -1.89 -9.23
CA TYR A 103 -12.61 -1.55 -10.66
C TYR A 103 -11.28 -0.93 -11.11
N ASP A 104 -11.06 -0.91 -12.40
CA ASP A 104 -9.85 -0.31 -12.97
C ASP A 104 -10.08 1.14 -13.42
N LYS A 105 -9.40 2.04 -12.75
CA LYS A 105 -9.18 3.44 -13.12
C LYS A 105 -7.72 3.85 -12.93
N ILE A 106 -6.79 2.88 -13.04
CA ILE A 106 -5.36 3.14 -12.80
C ILE A 106 -4.84 4.23 -13.76
N LYS A 107 -5.22 4.12 -15.04
CA LYS A 107 -4.80 5.10 -16.05
C LYS A 107 -5.29 6.51 -15.73
N GLU A 108 -6.55 6.66 -15.32
CA GLU A 108 -7.12 7.96 -14.96
C GLU A 108 -6.38 8.60 -13.78
N TRP A 109 -5.95 7.79 -12.80
CA TRP A 109 -5.13 8.28 -11.70
C TRP A 109 -3.71 8.66 -12.15
N CYS A 110 -3.12 7.95 -13.10
CA CYS A 110 -1.84 8.33 -13.72
C CYS A 110 -1.94 9.69 -14.44
N ASP A 111 -3.07 9.97 -15.08
CA ASP A 111 -3.29 11.19 -15.86
C ASP A 111 -3.42 12.44 -14.98
N LEU A 112 -3.65 12.30 -13.66
CA LEU A 112 -3.67 13.41 -12.70
C LEU A 112 -2.26 13.90 -12.29
N ASP A 113 -1.23 13.21 -12.70
CA ASP A 113 0.19 13.57 -12.57
C ASP A 113 0.71 13.76 -11.14
N PHE A 114 0.05 13.15 -10.14
CA PHE A 114 0.56 13.13 -8.77
C PHE A 114 1.87 12.34 -8.66
N ASP A 115 2.73 12.74 -7.73
CA ASP A 115 3.96 11.99 -7.45
C ASP A 115 3.69 10.73 -6.66
N TYR A 116 2.73 10.79 -5.73
CA TYR A 116 2.30 9.68 -4.87
C TYR A 116 0.80 9.73 -4.62
N ILE A 117 0.15 8.59 -4.74
CA ILE A 117 -1.23 8.38 -4.32
C ILE A 117 -1.29 7.08 -3.52
N GLY A 118 -1.90 7.12 -2.35
CA GLY A 118 -2.21 5.96 -1.50
C GLY A 118 -3.48 6.25 -0.71
N GLY A 119 -3.97 5.28 0.03
CA GLY A 119 -5.08 5.50 0.95
C GLY A 119 -4.70 6.55 2.02
N PRO A 120 -5.65 7.34 2.53
CA PRO A 120 -5.36 8.28 3.61
C PRO A 120 -5.09 7.54 4.92
N ILE A 121 -4.09 7.99 5.65
CA ILE A 121 -3.79 7.55 7.02
C ILE A 121 -4.47 8.52 7.98
N LEU A 122 -5.41 8.01 8.77
CA LEU A 122 -6.09 8.77 9.80
C LEU A 122 -5.27 8.73 11.10
N SER A 123 -5.46 9.71 11.96
CA SER A 123 -4.81 9.74 13.29
C SER A 123 -5.17 8.53 14.15
N THR A 124 -6.35 7.95 13.93
CA THR A 124 -6.83 6.75 14.60
C THR A 124 -6.11 5.47 14.19
N ASP A 125 -5.46 5.47 13.02
CA ASP A 125 -4.83 4.27 12.45
C ASP A 125 -3.46 3.99 13.08
N CYS A 126 -2.74 5.05 13.45
CA CYS A 126 -1.34 4.95 13.88
C CYS A 126 -1.03 5.71 15.18
N GLY A 127 -2.06 6.24 15.84
CA GLY A 127 -1.91 7.10 17.02
C GLY A 127 -1.42 8.52 16.69
N TRP A 128 -1.66 9.43 17.63
CA TRP A 128 -1.38 10.86 17.45
C TRP A 128 0.12 11.20 17.29
N ASP A 129 1.00 10.38 17.85
CA ASP A 129 2.45 10.60 17.82
C ASP A 129 3.07 10.40 16.44
N THR A 130 2.35 9.73 15.54
CA THR A 130 2.83 9.40 14.20
C THR A 130 2.28 10.34 13.12
N VAL A 131 1.26 11.14 13.44
CA VAL A 131 0.69 12.14 12.53
C VAL A 131 1.28 13.51 12.83
N LYS A 132 1.86 14.17 11.83
CA LYS A 132 2.40 15.53 12.01
C LYS A 132 1.30 16.51 12.42
N LYS A 133 1.61 17.34 13.43
CA LYS A 133 0.85 18.55 13.69
C LYS A 133 1.09 19.53 12.56
N HIS A 134 0.02 19.95 11.89
CA HIS A 134 0.09 21.11 11.00
C HIS A 134 0.49 22.38 11.77
N GLN A 135 0.92 23.43 11.03
CA GLN A 135 1.32 24.71 11.60
C GLN A 135 0.27 25.38 12.51
N ASN A 136 -1.02 25.00 12.33
CA ASN A 136 -2.13 25.44 13.17
C ASN A 136 -2.32 24.59 14.45
N GLY A 137 -1.43 23.65 14.73
CA GLY A 137 -1.48 22.77 15.89
C GLY A 137 -2.50 21.63 15.84
N LYS A 138 -3.18 21.42 14.70
CA LYS A 138 -4.15 20.34 14.50
C LYS A 138 -3.51 19.16 13.78
N TYR A 139 -3.86 17.95 14.20
CA TYR A 139 -3.56 16.73 13.47
C TYR A 139 -4.49 16.62 12.26
N GLN A 140 -3.95 16.26 11.11
CA GLN A 140 -4.74 16.02 9.91
C GLN A 140 -4.32 14.70 9.27
N PRO A 141 -5.28 13.99 8.64
CA PRO A 141 -4.95 12.86 7.80
C PRO A 141 -3.92 13.24 6.73
N TYR A 142 -3.06 12.31 6.38
CA TYR A 142 -2.14 12.47 5.25
C TYR A 142 -2.32 11.34 4.24
N VAL A 143 -1.99 11.59 2.99
CA VAL A 143 -1.97 10.57 1.95
C VAL A 143 -0.72 9.74 2.15
N GLY A 144 -0.89 8.49 2.49
CA GLY A 144 0.17 7.54 2.79
C GLY A 144 -0.22 6.16 2.27
N ASN A 145 -0.03 5.12 3.04
CA ASN A 145 -0.26 3.73 2.74
C ASN A 145 0.51 3.20 1.52
N GLY A 146 1.53 2.37 1.79
CA GLY A 146 2.42 1.81 0.78
C GLY A 146 1.86 0.59 0.05
N GLY A 147 0.93 -0.16 0.69
CA GLY A 147 0.48 -1.46 0.18
C GLY A 147 -0.45 -1.39 -1.03
N PHE A 148 -1.21 -0.30 -1.16
CA PHE A 148 -1.94 0.05 -2.37
C PHE A 148 -1.61 1.50 -2.73
N SER A 149 -0.56 1.69 -3.53
CA SER A 149 -0.05 3.02 -3.84
C SER A 149 0.41 3.15 -5.28
N LEU A 150 0.13 4.31 -5.89
CA LEU A 150 0.61 4.68 -7.22
C LEU A 150 1.74 5.70 -7.06
N ARG A 151 2.90 5.40 -7.63
CA ARG A 151 4.15 6.18 -7.48
C ARG A 151 4.70 6.58 -8.84
N LYS A 152 5.04 7.86 -9.02
CA LYS A 152 5.68 8.38 -10.23
C LYS A 152 7.15 8.00 -10.21
N ILE A 153 7.56 7.11 -11.10
CA ILE A 153 8.88 6.46 -11.07
C ILE A 153 10.01 7.47 -11.15
N GLU A 154 9.91 8.48 -12.02
CA GLU A 154 10.95 9.51 -12.15
C GLU A 154 11.18 10.26 -10.84
N THR A 155 10.12 10.72 -10.17
CA THR A 155 10.21 11.39 -8.87
C THR A 155 10.90 10.51 -7.83
N PHE A 156 10.51 9.23 -7.74
CA PHE A 156 11.10 8.33 -6.76
C PHE A 156 12.53 7.93 -7.09
N LYS A 157 12.90 7.86 -8.36
CA LYS A 157 14.31 7.71 -8.76
C LYS A 157 15.15 8.89 -8.29
N ASP A 158 14.67 10.11 -8.46
CA ASP A 158 15.40 11.31 -8.04
C ASP A 158 15.57 11.36 -6.52
N ILE A 159 14.51 11.07 -5.76
CA ILE A 159 14.52 11.06 -4.29
C ILE A 159 15.47 9.99 -3.74
N THR A 160 15.47 8.81 -4.35
CA THR A 160 16.25 7.67 -3.86
C THR A 160 17.67 7.61 -4.44
N ASN A 161 18.01 8.48 -5.38
CA ASN A 161 19.33 8.50 -6.02
C ASN A 161 20.45 8.73 -4.99
N PRO A 162 21.39 7.78 -4.83
CA PRO A 162 22.48 7.90 -3.87
C PRO A 162 23.39 9.11 -4.12
N ASP A 163 23.50 9.54 -5.37
CA ASP A 163 24.28 10.70 -5.79
C ASP A 163 23.43 11.97 -5.95
N GLY A 164 22.12 11.89 -5.67
CA GLY A 164 21.16 12.96 -5.85
C GLY A 164 21.42 14.17 -4.96
N GLU A 165 21.00 15.35 -5.44
CA GLU A 165 21.15 16.60 -4.69
C GLU A 165 20.33 16.59 -3.40
N LEU A 166 19.11 16.07 -3.41
CA LEU A 166 18.24 15.96 -2.24
C LEU A 166 18.87 15.12 -1.14
N ARG A 167 19.52 14.00 -1.51
CA ARG A 167 20.21 13.15 -0.53
C ARG A 167 21.37 13.87 0.14
N LYS A 168 22.12 14.68 -0.61
CA LYS A 168 23.23 15.50 -0.09
C LYS A 168 22.73 16.66 0.76
N GLU A 169 21.72 17.37 0.29
CA GLU A 169 21.14 18.54 0.98
C GLU A 169 20.63 18.19 2.38
N TYR A 170 19.94 17.03 2.49
CA TYR A 170 19.34 16.58 3.76
C TYR A 170 20.19 15.56 4.52
N ASN A 171 21.45 15.33 4.09
CA ASN A 171 22.37 14.39 4.74
C ASN A 171 21.77 13.00 4.99
N LEU A 172 21.04 12.47 3.99
CA LEU A 172 20.40 11.16 4.06
C LEU A 172 21.43 10.05 3.81
N THR A 173 22.26 9.79 4.83
CA THR A 173 23.27 8.72 4.78
C THR A 173 22.62 7.34 4.80
N ASP A 174 23.37 6.30 4.40
CA ASP A 174 22.91 4.91 4.49
C ASP A 174 22.54 4.54 5.92
N GLU A 175 23.23 5.10 6.94
CA GLU A 175 22.89 4.90 8.34
C GLU A 175 21.51 5.47 8.69
N VAL A 176 21.16 6.65 8.18
CA VAL A 176 19.83 7.26 8.37
C VAL A 176 18.77 6.42 7.68
N LEU A 177 19.00 6.04 6.43
CA LEU A 177 18.06 5.25 5.64
C LEU A 177 17.84 3.84 6.22
N SER A 178 18.88 3.22 6.80
CA SER A 178 18.77 1.89 7.42
C SER A 178 17.80 1.83 8.60
N ARG A 179 17.42 2.98 9.16
CA ARG A 179 16.46 3.11 10.28
C ARG A 179 15.01 3.24 9.82
N VAL A 180 14.78 3.37 8.51
CA VAL A 180 13.41 3.46 7.97
C VAL A 180 12.71 2.11 8.12
N ILE A 181 11.58 2.09 8.84
CA ILE A 181 10.77 0.89 9.08
C ILE A 181 9.56 0.87 8.14
N TYR A 182 8.98 2.04 7.84
CA TYR A 182 7.84 2.22 6.97
C TYR A 182 8.17 3.27 5.91
N GLU A 183 8.32 2.87 4.67
CA GLU A 183 8.76 3.75 3.59
C GLU A 183 7.69 4.78 3.21
N ASP A 184 6.43 4.41 3.29
CA ASP A 184 5.29 5.28 3.04
C ASP A 184 5.21 6.42 4.07
N LYS A 185 5.35 6.10 5.35
CA LYS A 185 5.46 7.09 6.42
C LYS A 185 6.69 7.98 6.22
N TYR A 186 7.83 7.41 5.86
CA TYR A 186 9.06 8.13 5.60
C TYR A 186 8.87 9.18 4.49
N PHE A 187 8.34 8.80 3.33
CA PHE A 187 8.13 9.70 2.21
C PHE A 187 7.00 10.70 2.45
N CYS A 188 5.86 10.25 2.95
CA CYS A 188 4.62 11.03 2.96
C CYS A 188 4.39 11.80 4.26
N ASN A 189 5.08 11.45 5.34
CA ASN A 189 4.96 12.13 6.63
C ASN A 189 6.29 12.66 7.16
N ASP A 190 7.30 11.81 7.35
CA ASP A 190 8.53 12.20 8.05
C ASP A 190 9.35 13.20 7.22
N LEU A 191 9.40 13.04 5.92
CA LEU A 191 10.12 13.91 4.98
C LEU A 191 9.20 14.70 4.04
N TYR A 192 7.91 14.80 4.35
CA TYR A 192 6.96 15.54 3.51
C TYR A 192 7.40 16.99 3.24
N ASP A 193 7.89 17.69 4.27
CA ASP A 193 8.34 19.09 4.13
C ASP A 193 9.59 19.22 3.25
N PHE A 194 10.35 18.14 3.10
CA PHE A 194 11.59 18.10 2.30
C PHE A 194 11.30 17.75 0.84
N TYR A 195 10.59 16.64 0.61
CA TYR A 195 10.34 16.18 -0.75
C TYR A 195 9.22 16.93 -1.45
N LYS A 196 8.27 17.50 -0.67
CA LYS A 196 7.10 18.23 -1.17
C LYS A 196 6.39 17.47 -2.30
N LEU A 197 6.21 16.16 -2.10
CA LEU A 197 5.53 15.31 -3.07
C LEU A 197 4.18 15.92 -3.44
N TYR A 198 3.90 16.02 -4.72
CA TYR A 198 2.58 16.39 -5.21
C TYR A 198 1.64 15.21 -5.00
N THR A 199 0.77 15.33 -4.02
CA THR A 199 -0.21 14.31 -3.61
C THR A 199 -1.62 14.89 -3.72
N PRO A 200 -2.66 14.04 -3.90
CA PRO A 200 -4.04 14.51 -3.75
C PRO A 200 -4.32 14.95 -2.31
N THR A 201 -5.44 15.61 -2.11
CA THR A 201 -5.98 15.80 -0.76
C THR A 201 -6.36 14.43 -0.18
N TRP A 202 -6.40 14.31 1.16
CA TRP A 202 -6.80 13.05 1.77
C TRP A 202 -8.26 12.67 1.43
N GLN A 203 -9.15 13.65 1.18
CA GLN A 203 -10.52 13.42 0.73
C GLN A 203 -10.57 12.84 -0.69
N GLU A 204 -9.76 13.36 -1.61
CA GLU A 204 -9.66 12.81 -2.98
C GLU A 204 -9.08 11.40 -2.94
N SER A 205 -8.11 11.16 -2.07
CA SER A 205 -7.46 9.86 -1.94
C SER A 205 -8.40 8.75 -1.43
N LEU A 206 -9.52 9.08 -0.77
CA LEU A 206 -10.59 8.12 -0.43
C LEU A 206 -11.17 7.40 -1.66
N TRP A 207 -11.17 8.05 -2.82
CA TRP A 207 -11.65 7.45 -4.07
C TRP A 207 -10.61 6.54 -4.73
N PHE A 208 -9.35 6.74 -4.41
CA PHE A 208 -8.27 5.86 -4.86
C PHE A 208 -8.21 4.61 -4.01
N ALA A 209 -8.05 4.76 -2.69
CA ALA A 209 -7.95 3.62 -1.80
C ALA A 209 -8.43 3.92 -0.37
N LEU A 210 -8.91 2.88 0.31
CA LEU A 210 -9.08 2.86 1.76
C LEU A 210 -8.11 1.84 2.38
N ASP A 211 -7.67 2.09 3.60
CA ASP A 211 -6.82 1.18 4.38
C ASP A 211 -7.51 0.83 5.71
N MET A 212 -7.17 1.53 6.76
CA MET A 212 -7.70 1.31 8.11
C MET A 212 -8.93 2.20 8.37
N SER A 213 -9.55 2.01 9.55
CA SER A 213 -10.66 2.87 10.03
C SER A 213 -11.84 2.98 9.07
N VAL A 214 -12.14 1.89 8.37
CA VAL A 214 -13.20 1.83 7.34
C VAL A 214 -14.57 2.20 7.90
N ASP A 215 -14.88 1.76 9.12
CA ASP A 215 -16.09 2.10 9.86
C ASP A 215 -16.21 3.62 10.13
N ILE A 216 -15.10 4.28 10.52
CA ILE A 216 -15.07 5.73 10.71
C ILE A 216 -15.35 6.46 9.40
N ILE A 217 -14.72 6.02 8.31
CA ILE A 217 -14.87 6.64 6.99
C ILE A 217 -16.32 6.55 6.51
N TYR A 218 -16.93 5.38 6.56
CA TYR A 218 -18.30 5.20 6.10
C TYR A 218 -19.36 5.71 7.08
N ASP A 219 -19.23 5.39 8.36
CA ASP A 219 -20.27 5.68 9.35
C ASP A 219 -20.19 7.09 9.90
N ASN A 220 -19.00 7.62 10.16
CA ASN A 220 -18.83 8.94 10.77
C ASN A 220 -18.59 10.03 9.74
N MET A 221 -17.71 9.79 8.74
CA MET A 221 -17.42 10.78 7.68
C MET A 221 -18.44 10.75 6.55
N LYS A 222 -19.37 9.77 6.54
CA LYS A 222 -20.43 9.64 5.52
C LYS A 222 -19.88 9.53 4.10
N PHE A 223 -18.81 8.77 3.91
CA PHE A 223 -18.34 8.46 2.57
C PHE A 223 -19.31 7.50 1.89
N GLU A 224 -19.93 7.93 0.80
CA GLU A 224 -20.97 7.18 0.08
C GLU A 224 -20.42 6.52 -1.21
N GLY A 225 -19.11 6.53 -1.40
CA GLY A 225 -18.47 6.00 -2.60
C GLY A 225 -17.92 4.59 -2.44
N THR A 226 -17.48 4.03 -3.57
CA THR A 226 -16.63 2.83 -3.61
C THR A 226 -15.25 3.28 -4.07
N PRO A 227 -14.17 3.04 -3.31
CA PRO A 227 -12.82 3.34 -3.75
C PRO A 227 -12.42 2.46 -4.93
N MET A 228 -11.38 2.84 -5.68
CA MET A 228 -10.84 1.95 -6.71
C MET A 228 -10.29 0.66 -6.07
N GLY A 229 -9.62 0.76 -4.94
CA GLY A 229 -9.11 -0.38 -4.20
C GLY A 229 -9.14 -0.20 -2.68
N ILE A 230 -8.77 -1.25 -2.00
CA ILE A 230 -8.59 -1.26 -0.54
C ILE A 230 -7.33 -2.03 -0.20
N HIS A 231 -6.72 -1.68 0.93
CA HIS A 231 -5.59 -2.39 1.54
C HIS A 231 -5.97 -2.88 2.95
N SER A 232 -5.17 -3.77 3.52
CA SER A 232 -5.40 -4.35 4.85
C SER A 232 -6.82 -4.93 5.01
N VAL A 233 -7.33 -5.57 3.96
CA VAL A 233 -8.69 -6.12 3.92
C VAL A 233 -8.91 -7.15 5.02
N ASP A 234 -7.89 -7.92 5.37
CA ASP A 234 -7.91 -8.93 6.41
C ASP A 234 -8.07 -8.34 7.83
N LYS A 235 -7.53 -7.14 8.10
CA LYS A 235 -7.74 -6.42 9.36
C LYS A 235 -9.14 -5.79 9.45
N ASN A 236 -9.75 -5.48 8.31
CA ASN A 236 -11.08 -4.88 8.23
C ASN A 236 -12.14 -5.89 7.77
N ILE A 237 -11.88 -7.19 7.88
CA ILE A 237 -12.73 -8.28 7.38
C ILE A 237 -14.18 -8.20 7.91
N ARG A 238 -14.36 -7.78 9.18
CA ARG A 238 -15.68 -7.64 9.80
C ARG A 238 -16.57 -6.60 9.11
N TRP A 239 -15.95 -5.62 8.46
CA TRP A 239 -16.66 -4.63 7.67
C TRP A 239 -16.82 -5.10 6.21
N TRP A 240 -15.72 -5.52 5.56
CA TRP A 240 -15.72 -5.87 4.14
C TRP A 240 -16.56 -7.10 3.79
N LYS A 241 -16.75 -8.04 4.72
CA LYS A 241 -17.66 -9.18 4.52
C LYS A 241 -19.12 -8.78 4.23
N LYS A 242 -19.51 -7.52 4.51
CA LYS A 242 -20.86 -7.01 4.23
C LYS A 242 -21.04 -6.65 2.74
N VAL A 243 -19.96 -6.38 2.03
CA VAL A 243 -19.99 -5.84 0.65
C VAL A 243 -19.21 -6.67 -0.36
N ILE A 244 -18.28 -7.52 0.11
CA ILE A 244 -17.47 -8.40 -0.73
C ILE A 244 -17.83 -9.85 -0.40
N PRO A 245 -18.54 -10.56 -1.32
CA PRO A 245 -19.07 -11.90 -1.03
C PRO A 245 -18.01 -12.92 -0.62
N GLU A 246 -16.82 -12.87 -1.23
CA GLU A 246 -15.70 -13.80 -0.97
C GLU A 246 -15.24 -13.73 0.49
N PHE A 247 -15.30 -12.54 1.09
CA PHE A 247 -14.97 -12.30 2.50
C PHE A 247 -16.12 -12.64 3.46
N GLY A 248 -17.28 -13.01 2.94
CA GLY A 248 -18.40 -13.56 3.73
C GLY A 248 -18.20 -15.03 4.13
N ASN A 249 -17.22 -15.74 3.56
CA ASN A 249 -16.91 -17.12 3.91
C ASN A 249 -16.43 -17.23 5.36
N PRO A 250 -17.08 -18.05 6.23
CA PRO A 250 -16.70 -18.21 7.63
C PRO A 250 -15.24 -18.63 7.84
N GLU A 251 -14.70 -19.48 6.98
CA GLU A 251 -13.29 -19.94 7.07
C GLU A 251 -12.30 -18.80 6.82
N VAL A 252 -12.63 -17.88 5.89
CA VAL A 252 -11.80 -16.69 5.63
C VAL A 252 -11.86 -15.74 6.80
N ILE A 253 -13.06 -15.53 7.38
CA ILE A 253 -13.24 -14.67 8.55
C ILE A 253 -12.44 -15.21 9.73
N GLU A 254 -12.58 -16.52 10.05
CA GLU A 254 -11.85 -17.17 11.13
C GLU A 254 -10.32 -17.06 10.93
N TYR A 255 -9.85 -17.27 9.69
CA TYR A 255 -8.44 -17.12 9.34
C TYR A 255 -7.95 -15.69 9.65
N CYS A 256 -8.66 -14.66 9.20
CA CYS A 256 -8.29 -13.27 9.42
C CYS A 256 -8.30 -12.90 10.91
N GLU A 257 -9.33 -13.30 11.64
CA GLU A 257 -9.45 -13.01 13.07
C GLU A 257 -8.34 -13.70 13.89
N LYS A 258 -7.96 -14.91 13.52
CA LYS A 258 -6.83 -15.61 14.15
C LYS A 258 -5.49 -14.99 13.79
N LYS A 259 -5.28 -14.64 12.51
CA LYS A 259 -4.06 -14.00 12.01
C LYS A 259 -3.78 -12.66 12.70
N HIS A 260 -4.84 -11.92 13.02
CA HIS A 260 -4.78 -10.58 13.61
C HIS A 260 -5.44 -10.51 15.01
N GLU A 261 -5.37 -11.58 15.78
CA GLU A 261 -6.05 -11.68 17.11
C GLU A 261 -5.75 -10.50 18.02
N ALA A 262 -4.48 -10.07 18.11
CA ALA A 262 -4.09 -8.94 18.95
C ALA A 262 -4.70 -7.62 18.44
N PHE A 263 -4.77 -7.42 17.15
CA PHE A 263 -5.42 -6.25 16.55
C PHE A 263 -6.92 -6.24 16.81
N PHE A 264 -7.61 -7.38 16.61
CA PHE A 264 -9.05 -7.47 16.86
C PHE A 264 -9.40 -7.28 18.34
N LYS A 265 -8.59 -7.76 19.27
CA LYS A 265 -8.76 -7.48 20.71
C LYS A 265 -8.61 -6.00 21.03
N LEU A 266 -7.66 -5.31 20.42
CA LEU A 266 -7.41 -3.89 20.69
C LEU A 266 -8.50 -2.98 20.12
N TYR A 267 -8.94 -3.25 18.88
CA TYR A 267 -9.81 -2.33 18.13
C TYR A 267 -11.31 -2.68 18.19
N TYR A 268 -11.66 -3.92 18.52
CA TYR A 268 -13.04 -4.41 18.46
C TYR A 268 -13.55 -5.03 19.76
N ASP A 269 -12.76 -5.00 20.85
CA ASP A 269 -13.24 -5.48 22.15
C ASP A 269 -14.35 -4.52 22.63
N GLU A 270 -15.59 -5.01 22.67
CA GLU A 270 -16.81 -4.22 22.90
C GLU A 270 -16.87 -3.54 24.29
N ASN A 271 -15.93 -3.87 25.18
CA ASN A 271 -15.86 -3.32 26.53
C ASN A 271 -15.04 -2.02 26.65
N ASP A 272 -14.35 -1.58 25.58
CA ASP A 272 -13.55 -0.35 25.64
C ASP A 272 -14.05 0.73 24.66
N SER A 273 -15.27 1.20 24.91
CA SER A 273 -15.87 2.34 24.18
C SER A 273 -15.16 3.67 24.45
N THR A 274 -14.13 3.69 25.30
CA THR A 274 -13.43 4.92 25.73
C THR A 274 -12.22 5.27 24.85
N LEU A 275 -11.66 4.34 24.08
CA LEU A 275 -10.51 4.59 23.19
C LEU A 275 -10.89 5.20 21.82
N ARG A 276 -12.18 5.23 21.47
CA ARG A 276 -12.65 5.73 20.16
C ARG A 276 -12.81 7.26 20.07
N MET A 277 -12.56 8.01 21.15
CA MET A 277 -12.80 9.47 21.21
C MET A 277 -11.71 10.26 21.96
N GLN A 278 -10.47 9.84 21.90
CA GLN A 278 -9.38 10.69 22.42
C GLN A 278 -8.48 11.21 21.31
#